data_15b517e8cfceab2d82b4ffd6a797c54c
#
_entry.id   15b517e8cfceab2d82b4ffd6a797c54c
#
_cell.length_a   1.000
_cell.length_b   1.000
_cell.length_c   1.000
_cell.angle_alpha   90.00
_cell.angle_beta   90.00
_cell.angle_gamma   90.00
#
_symmetry.space_group_name_H-M   'P 1'
#
loop_
_entity.id
_entity.type
_entity.pdbx_description
1 polymer ?
#
loop_
_entity_poly.entity_id
_entity_poly.type
_entity_poly.pdbx_seq_one_letter_code
_entity_poly.pdbx_strand_id
1 'polypeptide(L)'
;MNCKTLLCCAATTVAVAMTECDCFAFEREEPEKYWNTQELFKAPAFRDSGFEDSKYEGMRDIMVSGYGPNGSKAEFFAYVAMPTTPKPEGGYPGIVMVHGGGGTAYPQYVKLWKEYGFAVIALDWYNRRPTPLAGKTPGESNVPRKDLEGGNRNDLQANVANMVLCNSLLRTWPDVNPDKIVLVGLSWGSWYGAMVTAVDNRLKGIVEIYCGDIRLKDARLINGRFLHAAKVPMYWVASTHDQNVTLESLTAAFNECPTTVTKSLVIKLPHSHIGFLFDSCPRMARHFMDPDKVPSLPILGKPSVKDGVVSAEIKSFGLGMGKALLCYSCSSKTEKRHLWKWESMPAEVNGKNISAKIPEGVTQCFLSVYEENNGKFNDLCGTTEIVDLTE
;
A
#
# COMPACT_ATOMS: atom_id res chain seq x y z
N MET A 1 2.29 64.76 49.41
CA MET A 1 2.81 64.41 48.07
C MET A 1 3.34 63.03 48.17
N ASN A 2 2.59 62.04 47.74
CA ASN A 2 3.07 60.65 47.63
C ASN A 2 2.43 60.02 46.38
N CYS A 3 3.30 59.85 45.42
CA CYS A 3 2.99 59.21 44.15
C CYS A 3 3.04 57.70 44.37
N LYS A 4 1.90 56.97 44.23
CA LYS A 4 1.84 55.49 44.20
C LYS A 4 1.98 55.02 42.76
N THR A 5 3.08 54.36 42.45
CA THR A 5 3.34 53.73 41.18
C THR A 5 2.61 52.38 41.15
N LEU A 6 1.63 52.24 40.26
CA LEU A 6 1.02 50.94 39.91
C LEU A 6 1.98 50.17 39.00
N LEU A 7 2.44 49.00 39.44
CA LEU A 7 3.08 48.00 38.58
C LEU A 7 1.99 47.26 37.82
N CYS A 8 1.98 47.42 36.51
CA CYS A 8 1.17 46.61 35.60
C CYS A 8 2.01 45.41 35.18
N CYS A 9 1.68 44.19 35.67
CA CYS A 9 2.27 42.97 35.15
C CYS A 9 1.66 42.68 33.79
N ALA A 10 2.42 42.94 32.74
CA ALA A 10 2.10 42.44 31.41
C ALA A 10 2.47 40.95 31.31
N ALA A 11 1.48 40.07 31.25
CA ALA A 11 1.66 38.69 30.92
C ALA A 11 2.03 38.60 29.43
N THR A 12 3.28 38.36 29.16
CA THR A 12 3.77 38.09 27.80
C THR A 12 3.40 36.61 27.44
N THR A 13 2.32 36.45 26.69
CA THR A 13 1.99 35.19 26.07
C THR A 13 3.03 34.94 24.97
N VAL A 14 4.00 34.09 25.24
CA VAL A 14 4.89 33.59 24.21
C VAL A 14 4.08 32.61 23.36
N ALA A 15 3.60 33.09 22.22
CA ALA A 15 3.13 32.22 21.15
C ALA A 15 4.36 31.47 20.62
N VAL A 16 4.53 30.24 21.02
CA VAL A 16 5.46 29.33 20.36
C VAL A 16 4.87 29.10 18.96
N ALA A 17 5.43 29.82 17.97
CA ALA A 17 5.23 29.51 16.58
C ALA A 17 5.83 28.11 16.39
N MET A 18 4.96 27.11 16.24
CA MET A 18 5.37 25.81 15.72
C MET A 18 5.94 26.09 14.33
N THR A 19 7.25 26.02 14.22
CA THR A 19 7.91 25.90 12.93
C THR A 19 7.47 24.56 12.37
N GLU A 20 6.50 24.59 11.44
CA GLU A 20 6.18 23.44 10.62
C GLU A 20 7.49 22.93 10.04
N CYS A 21 7.77 21.66 10.28
CA CYS A 21 8.93 20.99 9.74
C CYS A 21 8.70 20.84 8.22
N ASP A 22 9.13 21.83 7.45
CA ASP A 22 9.00 21.94 5.98
C ASP A 22 9.68 20.77 5.21
N CYS A 23 10.26 19.81 5.92
CA CYS A 23 11.02 18.74 5.27
C CYS A 23 10.15 17.67 4.59
N PHE A 24 8.81 17.73 4.66
CA PHE A 24 7.91 16.71 4.10
C PHE A 24 6.81 17.24 3.19
N ALA A 25 6.78 18.53 2.86
CA ALA A 25 5.85 19.04 1.87
C ALA A 25 6.21 18.50 0.48
N PHE A 26 5.26 17.80 -0.16
CA PHE A 26 5.38 17.38 -1.55
C PHE A 26 4.92 18.51 -2.46
N GLU A 27 5.68 18.78 -3.51
CA GLU A 27 5.19 19.59 -4.61
C GLU A 27 4.08 18.80 -5.33
N ARG A 28 2.85 19.30 -5.25
CA ARG A 28 1.67 18.64 -5.83
C ARG A 28 1.68 18.74 -7.34
N GLU A 29 1.37 17.65 -8.01
CA GLU A 29 1.29 17.56 -9.46
C GLU A 29 -0.09 17.06 -9.90
N GLU A 30 -0.58 17.62 -11.00
CA GLU A 30 -1.85 17.21 -11.58
C GLU A 30 -1.66 15.96 -12.45
N PRO A 31 -2.35 14.83 -12.16
CA PRO A 31 -2.19 13.58 -12.90
C PRO A 31 -2.42 13.72 -14.40
N GLU A 32 -3.32 14.61 -14.81
CA GLU A 32 -3.70 14.83 -16.19
C GLU A 32 -2.58 15.38 -17.08
N LYS A 33 -1.54 15.96 -16.47
CA LYS A 33 -0.32 16.39 -17.19
C LYS A 33 0.48 15.21 -17.71
N TYR A 34 0.35 14.04 -17.08
CA TYR A 34 1.18 12.86 -17.32
C TYR A 34 0.41 11.72 -17.97
N TRP A 35 -0.89 11.60 -17.68
CA TRP A 35 -1.71 10.46 -18.09
C TRP A 35 -3.02 10.91 -18.75
N ASN A 36 -3.16 10.53 -20.02
CA ASN A 36 -4.41 10.72 -20.76
C ASN A 36 -5.37 9.58 -20.42
N THR A 37 -6.29 9.81 -19.49
CA THR A 37 -7.26 8.80 -19.06
C THR A 37 -8.21 8.36 -20.18
N GLN A 38 -8.53 9.22 -21.15
CA GLN A 38 -9.39 8.84 -22.29
C GLN A 38 -8.75 7.73 -23.14
N GLU A 39 -7.43 7.74 -23.28
CA GLU A 39 -6.70 6.67 -23.97
C GLU A 39 -6.46 5.47 -23.07
N LEU A 40 -6.07 5.68 -21.82
CA LEU A 40 -5.76 4.60 -20.88
C LEU A 40 -6.99 3.79 -20.46
N PHE A 41 -8.20 4.37 -20.57
CA PHE A 41 -9.44 3.68 -20.24
C PHE A 41 -9.97 2.80 -21.35
N LYS A 42 -9.39 2.85 -22.55
CA LYS A 42 -9.64 1.89 -23.64
C LYS A 42 -8.89 0.59 -23.36
N ALA A 43 -9.53 -0.54 -23.61
CA ALA A 43 -8.84 -1.82 -23.49
C ALA A 43 -7.69 -1.89 -24.51
N PRO A 44 -6.47 -2.22 -24.08
CA PRO A 44 -5.35 -2.38 -24.98
C PRO A 44 -5.48 -3.68 -25.79
N ALA A 45 -4.85 -3.71 -26.97
CA ALA A 45 -4.65 -4.96 -27.68
C ALA A 45 -3.70 -5.88 -26.91
N PHE A 46 -3.89 -7.17 -27.04
CA PHE A 46 -3.01 -8.18 -26.50
C PHE A 46 -2.89 -9.38 -27.44
N ARG A 47 -1.85 -10.18 -27.25
CA ARG A 47 -1.63 -11.45 -27.94
C ARG A 47 -1.08 -12.48 -26.98
N ASP A 48 -1.12 -13.75 -27.33
CA ASP A 48 -0.40 -14.78 -26.58
C ASP A 48 1.10 -14.48 -26.62
N SER A 49 1.78 -14.74 -25.53
CA SER A 49 3.22 -14.41 -25.43
C SER A 49 4.10 -15.34 -26.29
N GLY A 50 3.62 -16.55 -26.55
CA GLY A 50 4.35 -17.61 -27.21
C GLY A 50 5.40 -18.32 -26.34
N PHE A 51 5.34 -18.15 -25.01
CA PHE A 51 6.38 -18.64 -24.10
C PHE A 51 6.07 -19.94 -23.38
N GLU A 52 4.83 -20.31 -23.27
CA GLU A 52 4.39 -21.51 -22.55
C GLU A 52 4.95 -21.61 -21.11
N ASP A 53 5.17 -20.47 -20.46
CA ASP A 53 5.72 -20.41 -19.10
C ASP A 53 4.71 -20.78 -18.03
N SER A 54 3.45 -20.64 -18.33
CA SER A 54 2.38 -20.96 -17.42
C SER A 54 2.15 -22.48 -17.41
N LYS A 55 2.52 -23.09 -16.31
CA LYS A 55 2.24 -24.51 -16.03
C LYS A 55 1.00 -24.69 -15.15
N TYR A 56 0.29 -23.63 -14.86
CA TYR A 56 -0.87 -23.64 -13.97
C TYR A 56 -2.17 -23.60 -14.78
N GLU A 57 -3.07 -24.51 -14.47
CA GLU A 57 -4.40 -24.57 -15.10
C GLU A 57 -5.13 -23.22 -14.97
N GLY A 58 -5.74 -22.75 -16.05
CA GLY A 58 -6.48 -21.48 -16.12
C GLY A 58 -5.61 -20.24 -16.06
N MET A 59 -4.31 -20.35 -16.33
CA MET A 59 -3.38 -19.24 -16.48
C MET A 59 -2.87 -19.11 -17.91
N ARG A 60 -2.81 -17.90 -18.44
CA ARG A 60 -2.30 -17.58 -19.77
C ARG A 60 -1.18 -16.55 -19.66
N ASP A 61 -0.21 -16.67 -20.53
CA ASP A 61 0.91 -15.76 -20.73
C ASP A 61 0.58 -14.85 -21.91
N ILE A 62 0.53 -13.56 -21.71
CA ILE A 62 0.18 -12.60 -22.75
C ILE A 62 1.20 -11.45 -22.86
N MET A 63 1.25 -10.87 -24.05
CA MET A 63 1.90 -9.58 -24.31
C MET A 63 0.81 -8.54 -24.51
N VAL A 64 0.84 -7.48 -23.73
CA VAL A 64 -0.14 -6.38 -23.75
C VAL A 64 0.49 -5.16 -24.41
N SER A 65 -0.22 -4.54 -25.35
CA SER A 65 0.20 -3.28 -25.95
C SER A 65 0.13 -2.15 -24.93
N GLY A 66 1.21 -1.44 -24.72
CA GLY A 66 1.32 -0.39 -23.71
C GLY A 66 2.43 0.60 -24.00
N TYR A 67 3.11 1.00 -22.95
CA TYR A 67 4.15 2.02 -22.98
C TYR A 67 5.47 1.46 -22.46
N GLY A 68 6.54 1.80 -23.15
CA GLY A 68 7.92 1.60 -22.75
C GLY A 68 8.58 2.89 -22.28
N PRO A 69 9.91 2.90 -22.13
CA PRO A 69 10.65 4.07 -21.69
C PRO A 69 10.35 5.32 -22.53
N ASN A 70 10.28 6.46 -21.85
CA ASN A 70 10.00 7.77 -22.44
C ASN A 70 8.67 7.86 -23.21
N GLY A 71 7.68 7.03 -22.87
CA GLY A 71 6.35 7.03 -23.49
C GLY A 71 6.33 6.38 -24.88
N SER A 72 7.38 5.67 -25.28
CA SER A 72 7.40 4.88 -26.52
C SER A 72 6.29 3.82 -26.48
N LYS A 73 5.77 3.45 -27.67
CA LYS A 73 4.88 2.30 -27.77
C LYS A 73 5.68 1.02 -27.62
N ALA A 74 5.25 0.16 -26.70
CA ALA A 74 5.91 -1.10 -26.38
C ALA A 74 4.89 -2.16 -26.00
N GLU A 75 5.33 -3.41 -25.91
CA GLU A 75 4.54 -4.48 -25.29
C GLU A 75 5.15 -4.83 -23.94
N PHE A 76 4.31 -5.13 -22.97
CA PHE A 76 4.74 -5.68 -21.69
C PHE A 76 4.11 -7.04 -21.43
N PHE A 77 4.86 -7.86 -20.70
CA PHE A 77 4.43 -9.21 -20.35
C PHE A 77 3.44 -9.19 -19.17
N ALA A 78 2.43 -10.05 -19.22
CA ALA A 78 1.54 -10.30 -18.09
C ALA A 78 1.06 -11.75 -18.05
N TYR A 79 0.76 -12.25 -16.82
CA TYR A 79 -0.09 -13.41 -16.64
C TYR A 79 -1.54 -12.98 -16.48
N VAL A 80 -2.46 -13.73 -17.07
CA VAL A 80 -3.90 -13.64 -16.77
C VAL A 80 -4.38 -15.00 -16.28
N ALA A 81 -5.04 -15.02 -15.13
CA ALA A 81 -5.56 -16.25 -14.55
C ALA A 81 -7.03 -16.10 -14.17
N MET A 82 -7.83 -17.10 -14.52
CA MET A 82 -9.25 -17.18 -14.20
C MET A 82 -9.50 -18.28 -13.16
N PRO A 83 -10.37 -18.03 -12.14
CA PRO A 83 -10.76 -19.08 -11.21
C PRO A 83 -11.36 -20.30 -11.93
N THR A 84 -11.14 -21.46 -11.34
CA THR A 84 -11.76 -22.73 -11.80
C THR A 84 -13.03 -23.09 -11.04
N THR A 85 -13.38 -22.28 -10.02
CA THR A 85 -14.64 -22.40 -9.27
C THR A 85 -15.82 -21.95 -10.13
N PRO A 86 -17.07 -22.33 -9.81
CA PRO A 86 -18.24 -21.79 -10.50
C PRO A 86 -18.27 -20.27 -10.50
N LYS A 87 -18.59 -19.69 -11.65
CA LYS A 87 -18.67 -18.25 -11.82
C LYS A 87 -19.77 -17.64 -10.95
N PRO A 88 -19.45 -16.64 -10.10
CA PRO A 88 -20.47 -15.92 -9.36
C PRO A 88 -21.42 -15.16 -10.28
N GLU A 89 -22.61 -14.86 -9.78
CA GLU A 89 -23.52 -13.91 -10.46
C GLU A 89 -22.81 -12.57 -10.67
N GLY A 90 -22.87 -12.03 -11.87
CA GLY A 90 -22.18 -10.81 -12.26
C GLY A 90 -20.71 -10.95 -12.64
N GLY A 91 -20.13 -12.16 -12.53
CA GLY A 91 -18.73 -12.42 -12.90
C GLY A 91 -17.75 -12.49 -11.71
N TYR A 92 -16.53 -12.92 -11.99
CA TYR A 92 -15.48 -12.99 -10.98
C TYR A 92 -14.98 -11.60 -10.59
N PRO A 93 -14.70 -11.35 -9.30
CA PRO A 93 -13.98 -10.16 -8.89
C PRO A 93 -12.55 -10.18 -9.45
N GLY A 94 -12.00 -9.02 -9.80
CA GLY A 94 -10.71 -8.90 -10.49
C GLY A 94 -9.61 -8.30 -9.63
N ILE A 95 -8.37 -8.73 -9.87
CA ILE A 95 -7.16 -8.18 -9.26
C ILE A 95 -6.16 -7.78 -10.34
N VAL A 96 -5.69 -6.54 -10.27
CA VAL A 96 -4.47 -6.10 -10.94
C VAL A 96 -3.32 -6.27 -9.95
N MET A 97 -2.43 -7.24 -10.18
CA MET A 97 -1.33 -7.55 -9.28
C MET A 97 -0.01 -6.95 -9.78
N VAL A 98 0.72 -6.26 -8.89
CA VAL A 98 1.93 -5.53 -9.25
C VAL A 98 3.07 -5.87 -8.32
N HIS A 99 4.13 -6.46 -8.87
CA HIS A 99 5.31 -6.88 -8.12
C HIS A 99 6.21 -5.70 -7.68
N GLY A 100 7.10 -5.98 -6.72
CA GLY A 100 8.09 -5.03 -6.21
C GLY A 100 9.37 -4.94 -7.04
N GLY A 101 10.27 -4.06 -6.63
CA GLY A 101 11.59 -3.93 -7.22
C GLY A 101 12.41 -5.22 -7.12
N GLY A 102 13.13 -5.55 -8.20
CA GLY A 102 13.85 -6.83 -8.31
C GLY A 102 12.96 -8.03 -8.55
N GLY A 103 11.62 -7.85 -8.62
CA GLY A 103 10.64 -8.90 -8.86
C GLY A 103 10.31 -9.14 -10.33
N THR A 104 9.27 -9.89 -10.54
CA THR A 104 8.64 -10.22 -11.81
C THR A 104 7.15 -10.53 -11.57
N ALA A 105 6.36 -10.75 -12.60
CA ALA A 105 5.03 -11.32 -12.44
C ALA A 105 5.17 -12.77 -11.96
N TYR A 106 5.02 -13.01 -10.67
CA TYR A 106 5.24 -14.31 -10.04
C TYR A 106 4.04 -15.25 -10.21
N PRO A 107 4.11 -16.31 -11.03
CA PRO A 107 2.98 -17.18 -11.32
C PRO A 107 2.43 -17.90 -10.08
N GLN A 108 3.27 -18.20 -9.08
CA GLN A 108 2.82 -18.83 -7.83
C GLN A 108 1.86 -17.91 -7.02
N TYR A 109 2.07 -16.61 -7.00
CA TYR A 109 1.15 -15.68 -6.33
C TYR A 109 -0.10 -15.42 -7.17
N VAL A 110 0.03 -15.40 -8.50
CA VAL A 110 -1.13 -15.35 -9.40
C VAL A 110 -2.02 -16.57 -9.19
N LYS A 111 -1.42 -17.78 -9.10
CA LYS A 111 -2.14 -19.02 -8.77
C LYS A 111 -2.87 -18.92 -7.44
N LEU A 112 -2.17 -18.46 -6.38
CA LEU A 112 -2.76 -18.32 -5.05
C LEU A 112 -3.98 -17.40 -5.05
N TRP A 113 -3.86 -16.22 -5.66
CA TRP A 113 -4.96 -15.25 -5.70
C TRP A 113 -6.12 -15.72 -6.59
N LYS A 114 -5.84 -16.49 -7.65
CA LYS A 114 -6.84 -17.21 -8.42
C LYS A 114 -7.60 -18.22 -7.54
N GLU A 115 -6.87 -18.95 -6.68
CA GLU A 115 -7.47 -19.92 -5.73
C GLU A 115 -8.31 -19.21 -4.65
N TYR A 116 -8.03 -17.97 -4.34
CA TYR A 116 -8.90 -17.12 -3.54
C TYR A 116 -10.19 -16.70 -4.27
N GLY A 117 -10.38 -17.07 -5.54
CA GLY A 117 -11.57 -16.79 -6.33
C GLY A 117 -11.53 -15.47 -7.10
N PHE A 118 -10.36 -14.89 -7.29
CA PHE A 118 -10.18 -13.68 -8.10
C PHE A 118 -9.72 -14.02 -9.53
N ALA A 119 -10.26 -13.31 -10.52
CA ALA A 119 -9.60 -13.17 -11.82
C ALA A 119 -8.39 -12.26 -11.64
N VAL A 120 -7.21 -12.68 -12.08
CA VAL A 120 -5.96 -11.95 -11.83
C VAL A 120 -5.28 -11.58 -13.14
N ILE A 121 -4.86 -10.32 -13.28
CA ILE A 121 -3.87 -9.89 -14.26
C ILE A 121 -2.63 -9.41 -13.51
N ALA A 122 -1.48 -10.01 -13.77
CA ALA A 122 -0.21 -9.66 -13.13
C ALA A 122 0.80 -9.23 -14.17
N LEU A 123 1.09 -7.92 -14.23
CA LEU A 123 2.06 -7.40 -15.18
C LEU A 123 3.49 -7.54 -14.67
N ASP A 124 4.42 -7.74 -15.60
CA ASP A 124 5.85 -7.60 -15.35
C ASP A 124 6.35 -6.27 -15.94
N TRP A 125 6.45 -5.26 -15.11
CA TRP A 125 6.87 -3.93 -15.56
C TRP A 125 8.37 -3.84 -15.87
N TYR A 126 9.16 -4.89 -15.55
CA TYR A 126 10.54 -5.04 -16.01
C TYR A 126 10.65 -5.76 -17.35
N ASN A 127 9.57 -6.36 -17.84
CA ASN A 127 9.61 -7.30 -18.97
C ASN A 127 10.64 -8.42 -18.77
N ARG A 128 10.72 -8.92 -17.53
CA ARG A 128 11.60 -10.02 -17.17
C ARG A 128 10.76 -11.27 -17.07
N ARG A 129 10.92 -12.16 -18.02
CA ARG A 129 10.27 -13.45 -17.97
C ARG A 129 10.72 -14.24 -16.74
N PRO A 130 9.80 -14.80 -15.94
CA PRO A 130 10.17 -15.74 -14.90
C PRO A 130 10.76 -17.01 -15.55
N THR A 131 12.07 -17.11 -15.51
CA THR A 131 12.78 -18.30 -16.02
C THR A 131 13.12 -19.19 -14.83
N PRO A 132 12.67 -20.47 -14.80
CA PRO A 132 13.10 -21.39 -13.76
C PRO A 132 14.61 -21.61 -13.84
N LEU A 133 15.31 -21.36 -12.75
CA LEU A 133 16.65 -21.88 -12.55
C LEU A 133 16.55 -23.39 -12.29
N ALA A 134 17.57 -24.15 -12.64
CA ALA A 134 17.61 -25.58 -12.35
C ALA A 134 17.33 -25.84 -10.86
N GLY A 135 16.28 -26.61 -10.55
CA GLY A 135 15.84 -26.89 -9.19
C GLY A 135 15.08 -25.78 -8.47
N LYS A 136 14.73 -24.68 -9.18
CA LYS A 136 13.95 -23.56 -8.63
C LYS A 136 12.54 -23.53 -9.22
N THR A 137 11.61 -22.97 -8.43
CA THR A 137 10.23 -22.74 -8.90
C THR A 137 10.21 -21.59 -9.92
N PRO A 138 9.36 -21.65 -10.97
CA PRO A 138 9.15 -20.52 -11.87
C PRO A 138 8.83 -19.25 -11.08
N GLY A 139 9.48 -18.14 -11.43
CA GLY A 139 9.35 -16.85 -10.73
C GLY A 139 10.39 -16.59 -9.65
N GLU A 140 11.21 -17.56 -9.26
CA GLU A 140 12.31 -17.37 -8.31
C GLU A 140 13.58 -16.74 -8.93
N SER A 141 13.61 -16.59 -10.25
CA SER A 141 14.72 -15.95 -10.96
C SER A 141 14.22 -14.86 -11.90
N ASN A 142 14.91 -13.73 -11.86
CA ASN A 142 14.69 -12.60 -12.75
C ASN A 142 15.73 -12.57 -13.85
N VAL A 143 15.48 -13.26 -14.94
CA VAL A 143 16.34 -13.20 -16.12
C VAL A 143 15.75 -12.16 -17.08
N PRO A 144 16.49 -11.09 -17.43
CA PRO A 144 16.06 -10.14 -18.44
C PRO A 144 15.85 -10.85 -19.76
N ARG A 145 14.77 -10.55 -20.43
CA ARG A 145 14.53 -11.03 -21.79
C ARG A 145 15.36 -10.21 -22.76
N LYS A 146 16.09 -10.91 -23.63
CA LYS A 146 16.91 -10.26 -24.65
C LYS A 146 16.09 -9.73 -25.83
N ASP A 147 14.89 -10.26 -26.01
CA ASP A 147 13.96 -10.00 -27.10
C ASP A 147 12.86 -8.99 -26.75
N LEU A 148 12.81 -8.53 -25.51
CA LEU A 148 11.89 -7.47 -25.07
C LEU A 148 12.67 -6.27 -24.56
N GLU A 149 12.19 -5.10 -24.88
CA GLU A 149 12.69 -3.88 -24.28
C GLU A 149 12.39 -3.92 -22.77
N GLY A 150 13.44 -3.88 -21.94
CA GLY A 150 13.31 -3.94 -20.50
C GLY A 150 12.65 -2.69 -19.94
N GLY A 151 11.66 -2.84 -19.08
CA GLY A 151 11.08 -1.74 -18.34
C GLY A 151 12.09 -1.10 -17.38
N ASN A 152 11.91 0.16 -17.10
CA ASN A 152 12.72 0.92 -16.16
C ASN A 152 11.87 1.27 -14.92
N ARG A 153 12.32 0.89 -13.73
CA ARG A 153 11.64 1.24 -12.47
C ARG A 153 11.53 2.75 -12.24
N ASN A 154 12.39 3.54 -12.88
CA ASN A 154 12.35 5.00 -12.76
C ASN A 154 11.41 5.64 -13.78
N ASP A 155 10.87 4.88 -14.73
CA ASP A 155 9.84 5.34 -15.66
C ASP A 155 8.45 5.18 -15.05
N LEU A 156 8.17 6.01 -14.06
CA LEU A 156 6.92 5.95 -13.31
C LEU A 156 5.71 6.23 -14.20
N GLN A 157 5.86 7.07 -15.23
CA GLN A 157 4.78 7.42 -16.14
C GLN A 157 4.33 6.21 -16.97
N ALA A 158 5.27 5.48 -17.58
CA ALA A 158 4.95 4.27 -18.33
C ALA A 158 4.40 3.16 -17.42
N ASN A 159 5.01 2.96 -16.25
CA ASN A 159 4.59 1.91 -15.33
C ASN A 159 3.17 2.13 -14.81
N VAL A 160 2.81 3.34 -14.41
CA VAL A 160 1.44 3.68 -13.98
C VAL A 160 0.45 3.52 -15.15
N ALA A 161 0.81 4.00 -16.36
CA ALA A 161 -0.02 3.83 -17.54
C ALA A 161 -0.32 2.34 -17.83
N ASN A 162 0.70 1.48 -17.76
CA ASN A 162 0.56 0.04 -17.99
C ASN A 162 -0.32 -0.64 -16.92
N MET A 163 -0.29 -0.19 -15.67
CA MET A 163 -1.21 -0.68 -14.63
C MET A 163 -2.66 -0.29 -14.91
N VAL A 164 -2.89 0.94 -15.35
CA VAL A 164 -4.23 1.40 -15.78
C VAL A 164 -4.72 0.61 -16.99
N LEU A 165 -3.83 0.31 -17.95
CA LEU A 165 -4.16 -0.53 -19.10
C LEU A 165 -4.48 -1.98 -18.68
N CYS A 166 -3.81 -2.54 -17.67
CA CYS A 166 -4.18 -3.84 -17.10
C CYS A 166 -5.59 -3.84 -16.53
N ASN A 167 -5.98 -2.79 -15.79
CA ASN A 167 -7.36 -2.64 -15.33
C ASN A 167 -8.32 -2.54 -16.52
N SER A 168 -8.00 -1.72 -17.53
CA SER A 168 -8.82 -1.56 -18.72
C SER A 168 -9.02 -2.86 -19.50
N LEU A 169 -7.98 -3.67 -19.62
CA LEU A 169 -8.05 -5.00 -20.23
C LEU A 169 -8.90 -5.96 -19.41
N LEU A 170 -8.64 -6.05 -18.08
CA LEU A 170 -9.35 -6.97 -17.20
C LEU A 170 -10.85 -6.68 -17.14
N ARG A 171 -11.25 -5.42 -17.22
CA ARG A 171 -12.67 -4.99 -17.29
C ARG A 171 -13.42 -5.52 -18.52
N THR A 172 -12.69 -5.83 -19.59
CA THR A 172 -13.29 -6.41 -20.82
C THR A 172 -13.06 -7.91 -20.92
N TRP A 173 -12.36 -8.51 -19.94
CA TRP A 173 -12.10 -9.94 -19.97
C TRP A 173 -13.38 -10.73 -19.73
N PRO A 174 -13.60 -11.80 -20.51
CA PRO A 174 -14.77 -12.65 -20.31
C PRO A 174 -14.90 -13.13 -18.87
N ASP A 175 -16.12 -13.14 -18.36
CA ASP A 175 -16.48 -13.60 -17.01
C ASP A 175 -15.95 -12.77 -15.83
N VAL A 176 -15.27 -11.67 -16.05
CA VAL A 176 -14.86 -10.72 -15.00
C VAL A 176 -15.95 -9.70 -14.72
N ASN A 177 -16.20 -9.40 -13.46
CA ASN A 177 -17.06 -8.30 -13.06
C ASN A 177 -16.28 -6.97 -13.16
N PRO A 178 -16.58 -6.10 -14.14
CA PRO A 178 -15.85 -4.85 -14.34
C PRO A 178 -15.98 -3.87 -13.18
N ASP A 179 -17.02 -4.03 -12.35
CA ASP A 179 -17.27 -3.13 -11.21
C ASP A 179 -16.71 -3.67 -9.88
N LYS A 180 -15.96 -4.77 -9.92
CA LYS A 180 -15.33 -5.39 -8.75
C LYS A 180 -13.85 -5.67 -9.00
N ILE A 181 -13.06 -4.62 -9.26
CA ILE A 181 -11.61 -4.74 -9.50
C ILE A 181 -10.84 -3.90 -8.48
N VAL A 182 -9.80 -4.50 -7.90
CA VAL A 182 -8.87 -3.90 -6.94
C VAL A 182 -7.44 -4.06 -7.46
N LEU A 183 -6.58 -3.07 -7.25
CA LEU A 183 -5.15 -3.21 -7.49
C LEU A 183 -4.47 -3.68 -6.20
N VAL A 184 -3.53 -4.60 -6.33
CA VAL A 184 -2.68 -5.08 -5.24
C VAL A 184 -1.23 -4.87 -5.63
N GLY A 185 -0.59 -3.91 -4.98
CA GLY A 185 0.81 -3.55 -5.23
C GLY A 185 1.72 -3.92 -4.07
N LEU A 186 2.97 -4.28 -4.38
CA LEU A 186 3.98 -4.61 -3.39
C LEU A 186 5.24 -3.77 -3.62
N SER A 187 5.72 -3.05 -2.57
CA SER A 187 6.94 -2.23 -2.62
C SER A 187 6.87 -1.23 -3.79
N TRP A 188 7.75 -1.30 -4.78
CA TRP A 188 7.63 -0.47 -5.98
C TRP A 188 6.26 -0.55 -6.64
N GLY A 189 5.63 -1.74 -6.64
CA GLY A 189 4.27 -1.90 -7.15
C GLY A 189 3.22 -1.15 -6.33
N SER A 190 3.41 -1.02 -5.01
CA SER A 190 2.53 -0.21 -4.17
C SER A 190 2.74 1.29 -4.41
N TRP A 191 3.97 1.71 -4.63
CA TRP A 191 4.28 3.12 -4.91
C TRP A 191 3.69 3.60 -6.24
N TYR A 192 3.73 2.73 -7.27
CA TYR A 192 2.98 2.98 -8.51
C TYR A 192 1.47 2.94 -8.26
N GLY A 193 0.99 1.99 -7.45
CA GLY A 193 -0.41 1.87 -7.05
C GLY A 193 -0.95 3.15 -6.44
N ALA A 194 -0.19 3.77 -5.54
CA ALA A 194 -0.53 5.06 -4.95
C ALA A 194 -0.74 6.15 -6.02
N MET A 195 0.05 6.18 -7.09
CA MET A 195 -0.18 7.08 -8.22
C MET A 195 -1.38 6.67 -9.08
N VAL A 196 -1.63 5.35 -9.24
CA VAL A 196 -2.83 4.87 -9.96
C VAL A 196 -4.11 5.35 -9.29
N THR A 197 -4.15 5.52 -7.95
CA THR A 197 -5.33 6.05 -7.27
C THR A 197 -5.74 7.42 -7.78
N ALA A 198 -4.78 8.24 -8.18
CA ALA A 198 -5.03 9.58 -8.71
C ALA A 198 -5.51 9.57 -10.18
N VAL A 199 -5.20 8.49 -10.91
CA VAL A 199 -5.48 8.36 -12.34
C VAL A 199 -6.76 7.57 -12.60
N ASP A 200 -6.92 6.39 -11.98
CA ASP A 200 -7.97 5.42 -12.29
C ASP A 200 -9.01 5.29 -11.17
N ASN A 201 -10.10 6.03 -11.28
CA ASN A 201 -11.23 5.99 -10.35
C ASN A 201 -12.20 4.82 -10.57
N ARG A 202 -11.93 3.93 -11.53
CA ARG A 202 -12.76 2.74 -11.83
C ARG A 202 -12.43 1.56 -10.92
N LEU A 203 -11.27 1.60 -10.23
CA LEU A 203 -10.92 0.64 -9.19
C LEU A 203 -11.82 0.81 -7.96
N LYS A 204 -12.11 -0.26 -7.26
CA LYS A 204 -12.85 -0.22 -5.97
C LYS A 204 -11.97 0.14 -4.78
N GLY A 205 -10.69 -0.03 -4.92
CA GLY A 205 -9.68 0.30 -3.91
C GLY A 205 -8.31 -0.21 -4.31
N ILE A 206 -7.33 0.07 -3.47
CA ILE A 206 -5.96 -0.40 -3.66
C ILE A 206 -5.43 -1.00 -2.35
N VAL A 207 -4.78 -2.16 -2.48
CA VAL A 207 -4.04 -2.81 -1.40
C VAL A 207 -2.56 -2.57 -1.61
N GLU A 208 -1.94 -1.90 -0.66
CA GLU A 208 -0.57 -1.39 -0.70
C GLU A 208 0.30 -2.15 0.31
N ILE A 209 1.16 -3.02 -0.17
CA ILE A 209 2.06 -3.83 0.65
C ILE A 209 3.42 -3.14 0.70
N TYR A 210 3.87 -2.71 1.88
CA TYR A 210 5.07 -1.88 2.10
C TYR A 210 5.00 -0.55 1.36
N CYS A 211 3.86 0.13 1.47
CA CYS A 211 3.67 1.47 0.95
C CYS A 211 4.38 2.50 1.83
N GLY A 212 4.59 3.63 1.27
CA GLY A 212 5.17 4.82 1.85
C GLY A 212 5.64 5.72 0.73
N ASP A 213 6.28 6.82 1.07
CA ASP A 213 6.92 7.66 0.07
C ASP A 213 8.34 7.18 -0.21
N ILE A 214 8.70 7.10 -1.50
CA ILE A 214 10.11 6.98 -1.88
C ILE A 214 10.61 8.34 -2.32
N ARG A 215 11.58 8.82 -1.57
CA ARG A 215 12.39 9.96 -1.99
C ARG A 215 13.58 9.49 -2.81
N LEU A 216 13.39 9.42 -4.09
CA LEU A 216 14.53 9.36 -5.02
C LEU A 216 14.98 10.80 -5.22
N LYS A 217 16.22 11.12 -4.83
CA LYS A 217 16.79 12.48 -4.90
C LYS A 217 16.61 13.16 -6.26
N ASP A 218 16.49 12.38 -7.34
CA ASP A 218 16.40 12.86 -8.72
C ASP A 218 15.10 12.46 -9.45
N ALA A 219 14.11 11.87 -8.76
CA ALA A 219 12.87 11.46 -9.40
C ALA A 219 11.94 12.67 -9.60
N ARG A 220 11.62 12.96 -10.86
CA ARG A 220 10.61 13.98 -11.21
C ARG A 220 9.22 13.58 -10.72
N LEU A 221 8.93 12.27 -10.70
CA LEU A 221 7.65 11.71 -10.31
C LEU A 221 7.86 10.80 -9.10
N ILE A 222 7.22 11.14 -8.00
CA ILE A 222 7.14 10.34 -6.79
C ILE A 222 5.68 10.25 -6.37
N ASN A 223 5.30 9.16 -5.73
CA ASN A 223 3.91 8.93 -5.36
C ASN A 223 3.32 10.04 -4.49
N GLY A 224 4.08 10.61 -3.56
CA GLY A 224 3.64 11.71 -2.69
C GLY A 224 3.12 12.93 -3.45
N ARG A 225 3.64 13.20 -4.65
CA ARG A 225 3.16 14.32 -5.49
C ARG A 225 1.74 14.14 -6.00
N PHE A 226 1.22 12.90 -6.04
CA PHE A 226 -0.09 12.56 -6.60
C PHE A 226 -1.10 12.10 -5.56
N LEU A 227 -0.68 11.78 -4.32
CA LEU A 227 -1.56 11.26 -3.27
C LEU A 227 -2.72 12.20 -2.94
N HIS A 228 -2.52 13.53 -3.03
CA HIS A 228 -3.58 14.52 -2.82
C HIS A 228 -4.75 14.38 -3.80
N ALA A 229 -4.51 13.80 -4.98
CA ALA A 229 -5.50 13.55 -6.02
C ALA A 229 -6.07 12.13 -5.99
N ALA A 230 -5.80 11.34 -4.95
CA ALA A 230 -6.31 9.99 -4.79
C ALA A 230 -7.85 9.97 -4.81
N LYS A 231 -8.44 9.04 -5.58
CA LYS A 231 -9.87 8.96 -5.85
C LYS A 231 -10.55 7.72 -5.26
N VAL A 232 -9.77 6.74 -4.80
CA VAL A 232 -10.29 5.46 -4.30
C VAL A 232 -9.71 5.14 -2.93
N PRO A 233 -10.42 4.35 -2.08
CA PRO A 233 -9.92 3.97 -0.77
C PRO A 233 -8.68 3.07 -0.88
N MET A 234 -7.83 3.12 0.14
CA MET A 234 -6.60 2.35 0.21
C MET A 234 -6.49 1.55 1.51
N TYR A 235 -5.81 0.43 1.43
CA TYR A 235 -5.33 -0.32 2.58
C TYR A 235 -3.81 -0.42 2.52
N TRP A 236 -3.14 -0.06 3.60
CA TRP A 236 -1.69 -0.07 3.70
C TRP A 236 -1.23 -1.02 4.79
N VAL A 237 -0.44 -2.01 4.43
CA VAL A 237 0.27 -2.88 5.37
C VAL A 237 1.76 -2.58 5.32
N ALA A 238 2.34 -2.26 6.48
CA ALA A 238 3.72 -1.81 6.62
C ALA A 238 4.43 -2.50 7.79
N SER A 239 5.75 -2.39 7.83
CA SER A 239 6.60 -2.96 8.87
C SER A 239 7.32 -1.88 9.67
N THR A 240 7.41 -2.06 10.98
CA THR A 240 8.24 -1.19 11.83
C THR A 240 9.75 -1.29 11.50
N HIS A 241 10.19 -2.36 10.86
CA HIS A 241 11.58 -2.65 10.55
C HIS A 241 11.93 -2.49 9.07
N ASP A 242 11.02 -1.91 8.28
CA ASP A 242 11.26 -1.72 6.87
C ASP A 242 12.44 -0.77 6.63
N GLN A 243 13.43 -1.23 5.85
CA GLN A 243 14.61 -0.44 5.52
C GLN A 243 14.42 0.42 4.27
N ASN A 244 13.40 0.11 3.47
CA ASN A 244 13.12 0.81 2.22
C ASN A 244 12.09 1.92 2.43
N VAL A 245 11.17 1.74 3.39
CA VAL A 245 10.10 2.68 3.71
C VAL A 245 10.25 3.16 5.15
N THR A 246 10.48 4.44 5.33
CA THR A 246 10.63 5.00 6.67
C THR A 246 9.26 5.27 7.31
N LEU A 247 9.18 5.19 8.64
CA LEU A 247 7.93 5.46 9.36
C LEU A 247 7.46 6.90 9.20
N GLU A 248 8.41 7.84 9.08
CA GLU A 248 8.14 9.26 8.80
C GLU A 248 7.58 9.42 7.39
N SER A 249 8.14 8.74 6.39
CA SER A 249 7.62 8.79 5.02
C SER A 249 6.24 8.15 4.89
N LEU A 250 5.98 7.09 5.66
CA LEU A 250 4.67 6.46 5.76
C LEU A 250 3.63 7.45 6.33
N THR A 251 3.97 8.12 7.45
CA THR A 251 3.09 9.10 8.10
C THR A 251 2.84 10.31 7.20
N ALA A 252 3.87 10.83 6.54
CA ALA A 252 3.73 11.94 5.60
C ALA A 252 2.80 11.57 4.44
N ALA A 253 2.96 10.38 3.86
CA ALA A 253 2.10 9.90 2.79
C ALA A 253 0.63 9.72 3.23
N PHE A 254 0.36 9.27 4.47
CA PHE A 254 -1.01 9.22 5.00
C PHE A 254 -1.67 10.60 5.04
N ASN A 255 -0.93 11.61 5.49
CA ASN A 255 -1.48 12.96 5.66
C ASN A 255 -1.83 13.62 4.31
N GLU A 256 -1.23 13.19 3.21
CA GLU A 256 -1.54 13.69 1.86
C GLU A 256 -2.80 13.04 1.25
N CYS A 257 -3.26 11.88 1.76
CA CYS A 257 -4.37 11.17 1.17
C CYS A 257 -5.73 11.76 1.57
N PRO A 258 -6.56 12.23 0.61
CA PRO A 258 -7.91 12.72 0.89
C PRO A 258 -8.93 11.60 1.07
N THR A 259 -8.59 10.37 0.69
CA THR A 259 -9.46 9.20 0.78
C THR A 259 -9.22 8.41 2.07
N THR A 260 -10.15 7.49 2.38
CA THR A 260 -9.98 6.61 3.53
C THR A 260 -8.77 5.69 3.35
N VAL A 261 -7.87 5.69 4.32
CA VAL A 261 -6.75 4.76 4.40
C VAL A 261 -6.89 3.90 5.65
N THR A 262 -7.09 2.60 5.45
CA THR A 262 -7.02 1.60 6.53
C THR A 262 -5.56 1.16 6.67
N LYS A 263 -5.07 1.01 7.90
CA LYS A 263 -3.64 0.81 8.19
C LYS A 263 -3.39 -0.39 9.07
N SER A 264 -2.39 -1.20 8.71
CA SER A 264 -1.82 -2.25 9.57
C SER A 264 -0.31 -2.07 9.63
N LEU A 265 0.18 -1.50 10.73
CA LEU A 265 1.61 -1.43 11.00
C LEU A 265 1.99 -2.62 11.88
N VAL A 266 2.81 -3.52 11.37
CA VAL A 266 3.17 -4.77 12.02
C VAL A 266 4.62 -4.76 12.47
N ILE A 267 4.88 -5.22 13.70
CA ILE A 267 6.25 -5.34 14.21
C ILE A 267 6.97 -6.46 13.45
N LYS A 268 8.12 -6.12 12.87
CA LYS A 268 9.06 -7.08 12.23
C LYS A 268 8.53 -7.85 11.03
N LEU A 269 7.67 -7.28 10.19
CA LEU A 269 7.40 -7.89 8.89
C LEU A 269 8.64 -7.81 7.98
N PRO A 270 9.03 -8.90 7.35
CA PRO A 270 10.13 -8.88 6.39
C PRO A 270 9.69 -8.23 5.08
N HIS A 271 10.49 -7.30 4.52
CA HIS A 271 10.23 -6.68 3.21
C HIS A 271 10.58 -7.65 2.09
N SER A 272 9.60 -8.39 1.61
CA SER A 272 9.78 -9.36 0.51
C SER A 272 8.46 -9.65 -0.20
N HIS A 273 8.52 -10.39 -1.32
CA HIS A 273 7.33 -10.81 -2.08
C HIS A 273 6.39 -11.76 -1.33
N ILE A 274 6.79 -12.28 -0.15
CA ILE A 274 5.87 -13.01 0.74
C ILE A 274 4.69 -12.16 1.20
N GLY A 275 4.75 -10.84 1.04
CA GLY A 275 3.64 -9.94 1.33
C GLY A 275 2.35 -10.29 0.57
N PHE A 276 2.45 -10.93 -0.59
CA PHE A 276 1.28 -11.46 -1.30
C PHE A 276 0.58 -12.62 -0.56
N LEU A 277 1.19 -13.17 0.51
CA LEU A 277 0.63 -14.22 1.40
C LEU A 277 -0.06 -13.63 2.65
N PHE A 278 -0.06 -12.31 2.84
CA PHE A 278 -0.69 -11.69 4.01
C PHE A 278 -2.21 -11.89 3.96
N ASP A 279 -2.78 -12.33 5.08
CA ASP A 279 -4.21 -12.63 5.16
C ASP A 279 -5.08 -11.37 5.07
N SER A 280 -4.54 -10.25 5.49
CA SER A 280 -5.19 -8.93 5.40
C SER A 280 -5.44 -8.47 3.95
N CYS A 281 -4.55 -8.81 3.02
CA CYS A 281 -4.61 -8.34 1.65
C CYS A 281 -5.85 -8.85 0.88
N PRO A 282 -6.12 -10.15 0.77
CA PRO A 282 -7.34 -10.65 0.13
C PRO A 282 -8.61 -10.26 0.90
N ARG A 283 -8.51 -10.09 2.23
CA ARG A 283 -9.60 -9.60 3.07
C ARG A 283 -10.00 -8.19 2.66
N MET A 284 -9.04 -7.27 2.60
CA MET A 284 -9.30 -5.87 2.25
C MET A 284 -9.68 -5.70 0.78
N ALA A 285 -9.11 -6.51 -0.12
CA ALA A 285 -9.56 -6.53 -1.52
C ALA A 285 -11.06 -6.86 -1.62
N ARG A 286 -11.54 -7.89 -0.89
CA ARG A 286 -12.97 -8.23 -0.84
C ARG A 286 -13.80 -7.14 -0.18
N HIS A 287 -13.30 -6.52 0.90
CA HIS A 287 -13.98 -5.41 1.54
C HIS A 287 -14.24 -4.26 0.57
N PHE A 288 -13.24 -3.84 -0.20
CA PHE A 288 -13.41 -2.77 -1.18
C PHE A 288 -14.41 -3.11 -2.30
N MET A 289 -14.53 -4.38 -2.66
CA MET A 289 -15.46 -4.85 -3.68
C MET A 289 -16.90 -5.01 -3.18
N ASP A 290 -17.07 -5.29 -1.89
CA ASP A 290 -18.39 -5.56 -1.27
C ASP A 290 -18.35 -5.21 0.22
N PRO A 291 -18.32 -3.91 0.60
CA PRO A 291 -18.17 -3.48 1.99
C PRO A 291 -19.35 -3.88 2.89
N ASP A 292 -20.53 -4.07 2.30
CA ASP A 292 -21.72 -4.47 3.04
C ASP A 292 -21.66 -5.95 3.49
N LYS A 293 -20.95 -6.80 2.74
CA LYS A 293 -20.82 -8.22 3.05
C LYS A 293 -19.51 -8.58 3.74
N VAL A 294 -18.46 -7.84 3.46
CA VAL A 294 -17.12 -8.11 4.01
C VAL A 294 -16.68 -6.93 4.87
N PRO A 295 -16.70 -7.06 6.19
CA PRO A 295 -16.22 -5.98 7.08
C PRO A 295 -14.76 -5.62 6.83
N SER A 296 -14.37 -4.37 7.02
CA SER A 296 -12.98 -3.95 7.00
C SER A 296 -12.17 -4.61 8.14
N LEU A 297 -10.87 -4.42 8.13
CA LEU A 297 -10.04 -4.57 9.33
C LEU A 297 -10.44 -3.50 10.38
N PRO A 298 -9.99 -3.64 11.64
CA PRO A 298 -10.18 -2.59 12.62
C PRO A 298 -9.67 -1.24 12.12
N ILE A 299 -10.40 -0.16 12.41
CA ILE A 299 -10.05 1.20 11.99
C ILE A 299 -9.91 2.07 13.23
N LEU A 300 -8.73 2.65 13.42
CA LEU A 300 -8.45 3.59 14.49
C LEU A 300 -8.38 5.02 13.96
N GLY A 301 -8.82 5.95 14.78
CA GLY A 301 -8.68 7.38 14.54
C GLY A 301 -7.25 7.87 14.76
N LYS A 302 -7.04 9.16 14.58
CA LYS A 302 -5.76 9.81 14.83
C LYS A 302 -5.41 9.71 16.32
N PRO A 303 -4.15 9.35 16.68
CA PRO A 303 -3.75 9.27 18.07
C PRO A 303 -3.59 10.67 18.69
N SER A 304 -3.81 10.76 19.99
CA SER A 304 -3.51 11.94 20.80
C SER A 304 -2.74 11.53 22.04
N VAL A 305 -1.87 12.41 22.51
CA VAL A 305 -1.12 12.22 23.76
C VAL A 305 -1.47 13.33 24.74
N LYS A 306 -1.86 12.92 25.95
CA LYS A 306 -2.11 13.84 27.06
C LYS A 306 -1.69 13.18 28.38
N ASP A 307 -0.95 13.92 29.21
CA ASP A 307 -0.52 13.49 30.54
C ASP A 307 0.20 12.12 30.56
N GLY A 308 1.02 11.85 29.53
CA GLY A 308 1.74 10.59 29.39
C GLY A 308 0.87 9.39 28.98
N VAL A 309 -0.35 9.64 28.50
CA VAL A 309 -1.26 8.63 27.98
C VAL A 309 -1.49 8.87 26.50
N VAL A 310 -1.28 7.84 25.65
CA VAL A 310 -1.70 7.84 24.25
C VAL A 310 -3.09 7.27 24.14
N SER A 311 -3.94 7.88 23.33
CA SER A 311 -5.33 7.42 23.11
C SER A 311 -5.77 7.64 21.67
N ALA A 312 -6.76 6.85 21.22
CA ALA A 312 -7.40 7.01 19.92
C ALA A 312 -8.85 6.48 19.95
N GLU A 313 -9.69 6.95 19.02
CA GLU A 313 -11.00 6.37 18.78
C GLU A 313 -10.89 5.08 17.98
N ILE A 314 -11.66 4.05 18.34
CA ILE A 314 -11.88 2.86 17.51
C ILE A 314 -13.14 3.13 16.67
N LYS A 315 -12.94 3.41 15.37
CA LYS A 315 -14.02 3.67 14.41
C LYS A 315 -14.72 2.38 13.96
N SER A 316 -13.96 1.28 13.89
CA SER A 316 -14.43 -0.06 13.56
C SER A 316 -13.59 -1.11 14.28
N PHE A 317 -14.24 -2.19 14.75
CA PHE A 317 -13.58 -3.36 15.33
C PHE A 317 -13.32 -4.49 14.31
N GLY A 318 -13.63 -4.27 13.03
CA GLY A 318 -13.55 -5.33 12.02
C GLY A 318 -14.51 -6.49 12.33
N LEU A 319 -13.99 -7.72 12.36
CA LEU A 319 -14.75 -8.93 12.75
C LEU A 319 -14.85 -9.13 14.28
N GLY A 320 -14.32 -8.22 15.07
CA GLY A 320 -14.27 -8.30 16.52
C GLY A 320 -12.85 -8.13 17.04
N MET A 321 -12.75 -7.77 18.31
CA MET A 321 -11.45 -7.49 18.94
C MET A 321 -10.96 -8.70 19.74
N GLY A 322 -9.80 -9.25 19.37
CA GLY A 322 -9.08 -10.24 20.15
C GLY A 322 -8.14 -9.62 21.20
N LYS A 323 -7.40 -8.59 20.79
CA LYS A 323 -6.47 -7.87 21.70
C LYS A 323 -6.25 -6.43 21.26
N ALA A 324 -5.93 -5.57 22.22
CA ALA A 324 -5.52 -4.19 22.00
C ALA A 324 -4.14 -3.97 22.63
N LEU A 325 -3.23 -3.33 21.93
CA LEU A 325 -1.83 -3.16 22.34
C LEU A 325 -1.36 -1.72 22.14
N LEU A 326 -0.51 -1.26 23.03
CA LEU A 326 0.48 -0.22 22.79
C LEU A 326 1.74 -0.90 22.25
N CYS A 327 2.15 -0.52 21.05
CA CYS A 327 3.42 -0.89 20.44
C CYS A 327 4.37 0.29 20.57
N TYR A 328 5.59 0.06 21.08
CA TYR A 328 6.52 1.16 21.39
C TYR A 328 7.98 0.79 21.16
N SER A 329 8.82 1.80 21.00
CA SER A 329 10.28 1.68 20.92
C SER A 329 10.94 2.75 21.78
N CYS A 330 12.01 2.36 22.46
CA CYS A 330 12.92 3.26 23.18
C CYS A 330 14.23 3.51 22.39
N SER A 331 14.30 3.04 21.14
CA SER A 331 15.50 3.19 20.30
C SER A 331 15.69 4.64 19.86
N SER A 332 16.95 5.07 19.82
CA SER A 332 17.28 6.40 19.30
C SER A 332 17.05 6.49 17.80
N LYS A 333 16.57 7.62 17.32
CA LYS A 333 16.46 7.91 15.87
C LYS A 333 17.79 7.86 15.12
N THR A 334 18.90 7.96 15.81
CA THR A 334 20.26 7.85 15.23
C THR A 334 20.65 6.40 14.96
N GLU A 335 19.96 5.44 15.56
CA GLU A 335 20.18 4.03 15.28
C GLU A 335 19.59 3.62 13.92
N LYS A 336 20.24 2.65 13.28
CA LYS A 336 19.68 2.07 12.05
C LYS A 336 18.36 1.38 12.37
N ARG A 337 17.31 1.71 11.64
CA ARG A 337 15.92 1.30 11.92
C ARG A 337 15.73 -0.21 12.09
N HIS A 338 16.41 -1.05 11.32
CA HIS A 338 16.32 -2.50 11.46
C HIS A 338 16.90 -3.04 12.79
N LEU A 339 17.62 -2.20 13.55
CA LEU A 339 18.13 -2.51 14.88
C LEU A 339 17.18 -2.04 15.99
N TRP A 340 16.16 -1.26 15.67
CA TRP A 340 15.22 -0.76 16.66
C TRP A 340 14.51 -1.90 17.37
N LYS A 341 14.42 -1.80 18.68
CA LYS A 341 13.68 -2.74 19.51
C LYS A 341 12.26 -2.24 19.67
N TRP A 342 11.32 -2.98 19.11
CA TRP A 342 9.90 -2.75 19.30
C TRP A 342 9.36 -3.76 20.29
N GLU A 343 8.63 -3.26 21.27
CA GLU A 343 7.93 -4.01 22.29
C GLU A 343 6.43 -3.71 22.23
N SER A 344 5.65 -4.50 22.93
CA SER A 344 4.22 -4.26 23.06
C SER A 344 3.72 -4.61 24.46
N MET A 345 2.70 -3.89 24.90
CA MET A 345 1.98 -4.13 26.14
C MET A 345 0.48 -3.99 25.95
N PRO A 346 -0.36 -4.58 26.79
CA PRO A 346 -1.81 -4.40 26.70
C PRO A 346 -2.21 -2.92 26.77
N ALA A 347 -3.16 -2.53 25.92
CA ALA A 347 -3.86 -1.27 25.97
C ALA A 347 -5.28 -1.47 26.51
N GLU A 348 -5.80 -0.48 27.20
CA GLU A 348 -7.16 -0.49 27.73
C GLU A 348 -8.14 -0.06 26.63
N VAL A 349 -9.28 -0.76 26.57
CA VAL A 349 -10.38 -0.39 25.66
C VAL A 349 -11.62 -0.13 26.51
N ASN A 350 -12.13 1.10 26.40
CA ASN A 350 -13.36 1.53 27.06
C ASN A 350 -14.35 2.04 26.01
N GLY A 351 -15.36 1.23 25.69
CA GLY A 351 -16.27 1.48 24.58
C GLY A 351 -15.52 1.59 23.25
N LYS A 352 -15.54 2.75 22.64
CA LYS A 352 -14.83 3.05 21.39
C LYS A 352 -13.50 3.80 21.60
N ASN A 353 -12.99 3.83 22.80
CA ASN A 353 -11.70 4.48 23.08
C ASN A 353 -10.65 3.43 23.45
N ILE A 354 -9.49 3.46 22.79
CA ILE A 354 -8.29 2.71 23.15
C ILE A 354 -7.28 3.66 23.75
N SER A 355 -6.65 3.26 24.86
CA SER A 355 -5.64 4.08 25.54
C SER A 355 -4.59 3.25 26.25
N ALA A 356 -3.41 3.82 26.44
CA ALA A 356 -2.35 3.22 27.23
C ALA A 356 -1.42 4.29 27.82
N LYS A 357 -0.91 4.03 29.05
CA LYS A 357 0.15 4.85 29.62
C LYS A 357 1.45 4.57 28.85
N ILE A 358 2.13 5.62 28.43
CA ILE A 358 3.40 5.53 27.73
C ILE A 358 4.50 5.21 28.75
N PRO A 359 5.29 4.13 28.57
CA PRO A 359 6.44 3.85 29.45
C PRO A 359 7.52 4.96 29.38
N GLU A 360 8.30 5.08 30.41
CA GLU A 360 9.43 6.00 30.46
C GLU A 360 10.47 5.66 29.37
N GLY A 361 11.06 6.68 28.75
CA GLY A 361 12.10 6.52 27.73
C GLY A 361 11.60 6.10 26.35
N VAL A 362 10.29 5.99 26.13
CA VAL A 362 9.71 5.71 24.81
C VAL A 362 9.94 6.88 23.86
N THR A 363 10.51 6.58 22.71
CA THR A 363 10.77 7.56 21.64
C THR A 363 9.68 7.56 20.57
N GLN A 364 9.08 6.40 20.30
CA GLN A 364 7.97 6.26 19.34
C GLN A 364 6.98 5.19 19.81
N CYS A 365 5.70 5.42 19.53
CA CYS A 365 4.66 4.43 19.81
C CYS A 365 3.49 4.52 18.82
N PHE A 366 2.65 3.48 18.80
CA PHE A 366 1.35 3.45 18.13
C PHE A 366 0.41 2.49 18.84
N LEU A 367 -0.88 2.71 18.69
CA LEU A 367 -1.92 1.81 19.20
C LEU A 367 -2.34 0.82 18.11
N SER A 368 -2.62 -0.42 18.49
CA SER A 368 -3.04 -1.48 17.58
C SER A 368 -4.20 -2.29 18.16
N VAL A 369 -5.20 -2.56 17.33
CA VAL A 369 -6.31 -3.48 17.63
C VAL A 369 -6.22 -4.65 16.66
N TYR A 370 -6.11 -5.86 17.20
CA TYR A 370 -6.07 -7.12 16.45
C TYR A 370 -7.43 -7.81 16.50
N GLU A 371 -7.85 -8.42 15.41
CA GLU A 371 -8.95 -9.38 15.42
C GLU A 371 -8.59 -10.63 16.24
N GLU A 372 -9.57 -11.46 16.63
CA GLU A 372 -9.32 -12.71 17.37
C GLU A 372 -8.36 -13.62 16.62
N ASN A 373 -8.59 -13.80 15.31
CA ASN A 373 -7.62 -14.39 14.41
C ASN A 373 -6.74 -13.28 13.86
N ASN A 374 -5.51 -13.17 14.34
CA ASN A 374 -4.60 -12.12 13.92
C ASN A 374 -3.80 -12.43 12.64
N GLY A 375 -4.10 -13.57 11.97
CA GLY A 375 -3.43 -14.01 10.74
C GLY A 375 -2.04 -14.60 10.98
N LYS A 376 -1.51 -15.25 9.94
CA LYS A 376 -0.19 -15.90 10.00
C LYS A 376 0.96 -14.92 10.27
N PHE A 377 0.81 -13.68 9.82
CA PHE A 377 1.83 -12.63 9.93
C PHE A 377 1.48 -11.54 10.95
N ASN A 378 0.46 -11.75 11.79
CA ASN A 378 -0.12 -10.74 12.68
C ASN A 378 -0.60 -9.47 11.94
N ASP A 379 -1.08 -9.63 10.74
CA ASP A 379 -1.47 -8.56 9.82
C ASP A 379 -2.97 -8.25 9.83
N LEU A 380 -3.79 -9.09 10.49
CA LEU A 380 -5.22 -8.83 10.69
C LEU A 380 -5.42 -7.87 11.88
N CYS A 381 -4.97 -6.64 11.70
CA CYS A 381 -5.05 -5.57 12.70
C CYS A 381 -5.33 -4.21 12.05
N GLY A 382 -5.79 -3.28 12.86
CA GLY A 382 -5.82 -1.86 12.55
C GLY A 382 -4.94 -1.07 13.51
N THR A 383 -4.25 -0.04 13.01
CA THR A 383 -3.31 0.74 13.80
C THR A 383 -3.56 2.25 13.67
N THR A 384 -3.09 3.01 14.65
CA THR A 384 -2.93 4.46 14.51
C THR A 384 -1.71 4.79 13.64
N GLU A 385 -1.54 6.07 13.33
CA GLU A 385 -0.23 6.63 12.96
C GLU A 385 0.75 6.47 14.12
N ILE A 386 2.04 6.61 13.79
CA ILE A 386 3.08 6.67 14.80
C ILE A 386 3.03 8.01 15.51
N VAL A 387 3.13 7.96 16.82
CA VAL A 387 3.40 9.10 17.68
C VAL A 387 4.91 9.16 17.89
N ASP A 388 5.50 10.27 17.53
CA ASP A 388 6.90 10.62 17.79
C ASP A 388 6.97 11.41 19.09
N LEU A 389 7.78 10.97 20.04
CA LEU A 389 7.92 11.56 21.37
C LEU A 389 9.31 12.18 21.59
N THR A 390 10.09 12.31 20.54
CA THR A 390 11.47 12.86 20.62
C THR A 390 11.56 14.36 20.35
N GLU A 391 10.41 15.03 20.19
CA GLU A 391 10.34 16.48 20.02
C GLU A 391 10.07 17.21 21.33
#